data_45b36d81d068cf8c3367f52458bc26ab
#
_entry.id   45b36d81d068cf8c3367f52458bc26ab
#
_cell.length_a   1.000
_cell.length_b   1.000
_cell.length_c   1.000
_cell.angle_alpha   90.00
_cell.angle_beta   90.00
_cell.angle_gamma   90.00
#
_symmetry.space_group_name_H-M   'P 1'
#
loop_
_entity.id
_entity.type
_entity.pdbx_description
1 polymer ?
#
loop_
_entity_poly.entity_id
_entity_poly.type
_entity_poly.pdbx_seq_one_letter_code
_entity_poly.pdbx_strand_id
1 'polypeptide(L)'
;SKPKAASLDRLGRQLRRARQVPIELIDTRALKEIEPHIADDFEAAILIKQQGRASDPAGIGIALAEKALAKGANHIQTKVHEIRPDQGSGCQLVTDQGVFTAKKIVLAAGVWSCQLLTRFGIKLPLEAERGYHLVLRSPGITINHSVMDADQKYVASLMQAGVRVAGTAECAGPEAAPNYARARRFADQAKKLFPQLNCADPDEWMGSRPSFPDSLPCLGEIPGVKNIIAAFGHSHYGLGMAPATSEIIADCVIKNLDQKTLLPYSITRFQ
;
A
#
# COMPACT_ATOMS: atom_id res chain seq x y z
N SER A 1 15.84 -29.55 -2.90
CA SER A 1 14.65 -30.29 -2.42
C SER A 1 13.46 -29.82 -3.25
N LYS A 2 12.86 -30.73 -3.98
CA LYS A 2 11.68 -30.44 -4.82
C LYS A 2 10.59 -29.80 -3.97
N PRO A 3 10.14 -28.59 -4.27
CA PRO A 3 9.01 -28.02 -3.59
C PRO A 3 7.83 -28.92 -3.91
N LYS A 4 7.27 -29.51 -2.91
CA LYS A 4 6.13 -30.38 -3.05
C LYS A 4 4.96 -29.51 -3.53
N ALA A 5 4.59 -29.62 -4.79
CA ALA A 5 3.44 -28.91 -5.37
C ALA A 5 2.17 -29.04 -4.47
N ALA A 6 2.06 -30.15 -3.74
CA ALA A 6 1.02 -30.39 -2.76
C ALA A 6 1.09 -29.51 -1.49
N SER A 7 2.27 -28.95 -1.14
CA SER A 7 2.45 -28.12 0.06
C SER A 7 2.40 -26.62 -0.23
N LEU A 8 2.38 -26.23 -1.51
CA LEU A 8 2.32 -24.84 -1.92
C LEU A 8 1.12 -24.11 -1.28
N ASP A 9 1.40 -23.23 -0.33
CA ASP A 9 0.43 -22.34 0.31
C ASP A 9 -0.90 -23.03 0.68
N ARG A 10 -0.83 -24.17 1.38
CA ARG A 10 -2.02 -24.97 1.72
C ARG A 10 -3.09 -24.14 2.44
N LEU A 11 -2.67 -23.34 3.43
CA LEU A 11 -3.58 -22.48 4.18
C LEU A 11 -4.16 -21.36 3.30
N GLY A 12 -3.32 -20.69 2.52
CA GLY A 12 -3.76 -19.64 1.61
C GLY A 12 -4.74 -20.16 0.55
N ARG A 13 -4.55 -21.38 0.03
CA ARG A 13 -5.53 -22.02 -0.86
C ARG A 13 -6.86 -22.29 -0.18
N GLN A 14 -6.84 -22.79 1.06
CA GLN A 14 -8.06 -23.03 1.84
C GLN A 14 -8.82 -21.72 2.09
N LEU A 15 -8.12 -20.66 2.51
CA LEU A 15 -8.72 -19.35 2.76
C LEU A 15 -9.29 -18.73 1.47
N ARG A 16 -8.57 -18.82 0.36
CA ARG A 16 -9.06 -18.31 -0.93
C ARG A 16 -10.31 -19.05 -1.39
N ARG A 17 -10.32 -20.39 -1.28
CA ARG A 17 -11.50 -21.20 -1.60
C ARG A 17 -12.70 -20.87 -0.72
N ALA A 18 -12.49 -20.72 0.61
CA ALA A 18 -13.53 -20.32 1.55
C ALA A 18 -14.12 -18.94 1.22
N ARG A 19 -13.35 -18.07 0.58
CA ARG A 19 -13.76 -16.73 0.11
C ARG A 19 -14.17 -16.70 -1.35
N GLN A 20 -14.34 -17.86 -1.99
CA GLN A 20 -14.73 -17.99 -3.41
C GLN A 20 -13.77 -17.28 -4.39
N VAL A 21 -12.51 -17.11 -4.01
CA VAL A 21 -11.48 -16.58 -4.90
C VAL A 21 -11.09 -17.70 -5.89
N PRO A 22 -11.25 -17.49 -7.21
CA PRO A 22 -10.95 -18.51 -8.20
C PRO A 22 -9.45 -18.71 -8.30
N ILE A 23 -8.99 -19.91 -7.96
CA ILE A 23 -7.59 -20.34 -8.05
C ILE A 23 -7.47 -21.62 -8.84
N GLU A 24 -6.36 -21.75 -9.54
CA GLU A 24 -5.99 -22.94 -10.29
C GLU A 24 -4.56 -23.36 -9.92
N LEU A 25 -4.35 -24.64 -9.71
CA LEU A 25 -3.00 -25.20 -9.58
C LEU A 25 -2.56 -25.60 -10.99
N ILE A 26 -1.49 -24.99 -11.48
CA ILE A 26 -0.93 -25.25 -12.80
C ILE A 26 0.44 -25.93 -12.66
N ASP A 27 0.72 -26.84 -13.60
CA ASP A 27 1.99 -27.53 -13.71
C ASP A 27 3.04 -26.68 -14.47
N THR A 28 4.24 -27.22 -14.61
CA THR A 28 5.36 -26.56 -15.31
C THR A 28 5.00 -26.20 -16.74
N ARG A 29 4.29 -27.07 -17.46
CA ARG A 29 3.93 -26.83 -18.86
C ARG A 29 2.98 -25.64 -18.98
N ALA A 30 1.88 -25.66 -18.24
CA ALA A 30 0.91 -24.57 -18.23
C ALA A 30 1.54 -23.26 -17.73
N LEU A 31 2.46 -23.34 -16.75
CA LEU A 31 3.22 -22.17 -16.27
C LEU A 31 4.08 -21.56 -17.39
N LYS A 32 4.78 -22.38 -18.17
CA LYS A 32 5.58 -21.92 -19.32
C LYS A 32 4.74 -21.35 -20.46
N GLU A 33 3.55 -21.87 -20.67
CA GLU A 33 2.62 -21.34 -21.68
C GLU A 33 2.17 -19.91 -21.33
N ILE A 34 1.94 -19.61 -20.05
CA ILE A 34 1.49 -18.27 -19.60
C ILE A 34 2.64 -17.32 -19.27
N GLU A 35 3.79 -17.82 -18.81
CA GLU A 35 5.02 -17.08 -18.50
C GLU A 35 6.24 -17.71 -19.18
N PRO A 36 6.45 -17.48 -20.48
CA PRO A 36 7.48 -18.19 -21.26
C PRO A 36 8.91 -18.00 -20.75
N HIS A 37 9.19 -16.86 -20.11
CA HIS A 37 10.53 -16.48 -19.61
C HIS A 37 10.83 -16.97 -18.19
N ILE A 38 9.87 -17.63 -17.52
CA ILE A 38 10.12 -18.15 -16.16
C ILE A 38 11.18 -19.25 -16.17
N ALA A 39 11.96 -19.39 -15.10
CA ALA A 39 12.97 -20.43 -14.96
C ALA A 39 12.36 -21.84 -15.01
N ASP A 40 13.18 -22.85 -15.41
CA ASP A 40 12.71 -24.23 -15.64
C ASP A 40 12.54 -25.06 -14.37
N ASP A 41 13.07 -24.58 -13.25
CA ASP A 41 13.09 -25.29 -11.95
C ASP A 41 11.79 -25.12 -11.14
N PHE A 42 10.79 -24.40 -11.64
CA PHE A 42 9.47 -24.32 -11.03
C PHE A 42 8.56 -25.45 -11.47
N GLU A 43 8.18 -26.34 -10.54
CA GLU A 43 7.37 -27.52 -10.83
C GLU A 43 5.86 -27.24 -10.89
N ALA A 44 5.40 -26.18 -10.20
CA ALA A 44 3.99 -25.81 -10.16
C ALA A 44 3.81 -24.35 -9.70
N ALA A 45 2.67 -23.78 -10.03
CA ALA A 45 2.25 -22.48 -9.54
C ALA A 45 0.75 -22.47 -9.19
N ILE A 46 0.36 -21.48 -8.39
CA ILE A 46 -1.05 -21.18 -8.13
C ILE A 46 -1.41 -19.95 -8.96
N LEU A 47 -2.23 -20.13 -9.96
CA LEU A 47 -2.81 -19.04 -10.73
C LEU A 47 -4.04 -18.51 -9.99
N ILE A 48 -3.99 -17.23 -9.57
CA ILE A 48 -5.12 -16.55 -8.97
C ILE A 48 -5.82 -15.79 -10.11
N LYS A 49 -7.02 -16.21 -10.45
CA LYS A 49 -7.79 -15.64 -11.56
C LYS A 49 -8.53 -14.37 -11.12
N GLN A 50 -8.98 -13.59 -12.11
CA GLN A 50 -9.77 -12.36 -11.88
C GLN A 50 -9.05 -11.33 -10.99
N GLN A 51 -7.73 -11.32 -11.04
CA GLN A 51 -6.89 -10.32 -10.39
C GLN A 51 -6.42 -9.30 -11.43
N GLY A 52 -6.31 -8.05 -10.98
CA GLY A 52 -5.72 -6.98 -11.76
C GLY A 52 -4.50 -6.39 -11.06
N ARG A 53 -3.69 -5.66 -11.80
CA ARG A 53 -2.61 -4.83 -11.26
C ARG A 53 -2.73 -3.41 -11.78
N ALA A 54 -2.36 -2.44 -10.96
CA ALA A 54 -2.14 -1.08 -11.44
C ALA A 54 -0.76 -1.03 -12.09
N SER A 55 -0.70 -0.81 -13.39
CA SER A 55 0.56 -0.67 -14.13
C SER A 55 1.28 0.65 -13.83
N ASP A 56 0.52 1.68 -13.47
CA ASP A 56 1.02 2.99 -13.05
C ASP A 56 0.22 3.52 -11.86
N PRO A 57 0.58 3.11 -10.62
CA PRO A 57 -0.08 3.62 -9.41
C PRO A 57 0.07 5.14 -9.22
N ALA A 58 1.22 5.71 -9.63
CA ALA A 58 1.47 7.15 -9.53
C ALA A 58 0.56 7.94 -10.48
N GLY A 59 0.42 7.48 -11.72
CA GLY A 59 -0.47 8.07 -12.71
C GLY A 59 -1.93 8.08 -12.27
N ILE A 60 -2.40 7.02 -11.59
CA ILE A 60 -3.75 7.01 -10.98
C ILE A 60 -3.88 8.16 -9.97
N GLY A 61 -2.90 8.34 -9.08
CA GLY A 61 -2.90 9.42 -8.09
C GLY A 61 -2.90 10.81 -8.73
N ILE A 62 -2.07 11.00 -9.75
CA ILE A 62 -1.97 12.27 -10.50
C ILE A 62 -3.31 12.60 -11.17
N ALA A 63 -3.90 11.64 -11.91
CA ALA A 63 -5.18 11.84 -12.58
C ALA A 63 -6.33 12.17 -11.62
N LEU A 64 -6.35 11.56 -10.43
CA LEU A 64 -7.32 11.89 -9.39
C LEU A 64 -7.11 13.29 -8.82
N ALA A 65 -5.85 13.70 -8.60
CA ALA A 65 -5.53 15.06 -8.14
C ALA A 65 -5.92 16.12 -9.18
N GLU A 66 -5.59 15.91 -10.46
CA GLU A 66 -5.99 16.79 -11.55
C GLU A 66 -7.52 16.95 -11.65
N LYS A 67 -8.24 15.84 -11.50
CA LYS A 67 -9.70 15.87 -11.50
C LYS A 67 -10.27 16.63 -10.29
N ALA A 68 -9.65 16.51 -9.13
CA ALA A 68 -10.03 17.28 -7.94
C ALA A 68 -9.81 18.78 -8.14
N LEU A 69 -8.64 19.17 -8.68
CA LEU A 69 -8.33 20.56 -9.03
C LEU A 69 -9.33 21.14 -10.04
N ALA A 70 -9.65 20.39 -11.09
CA ALA A 70 -10.64 20.80 -12.09
C ALA A 70 -12.06 20.98 -11.51
N LYS A 71 -12.33 20.35 -10.35
CA LYS A 71 -13.59 20.52 -9.59
C LYS A 71 -13.51 21.63 -8.54
N GLY A 72 -12.45 22.41 -8.50
CA GLY A 72 -12.30 23.56 -7.59
C GLY A 72 -11.57 23.25 -6.29
N ALA A 73 -10.94 22.10 -6.14
CA ALA A 73 -10.04 21.87 -5.02
C ALA A 73 -8.76 22.73 -5.17
N ASN A 74 -8.18 23.13 -4.03
CA ASN A 74 -6.89 23.81 -4.00
C ASN A 74 -5.80 22.83 -3.53
N HIS A 75 -4.64 22.85 -4.19
CA HIS A 75 -3.46 22.12 -3.76
C HIS A 75 -2.44 23.09 -3.15
N ILE A 76 -2.07 22.85 -1.91
CA ILE A 76 -1.07 23.65 -1.18
C ILE A 76 0.08 22.70 -0.82
N GLN A 77 1.23 22.91 -1.45
CA GLN A 77 2.42 22.12 -1.18
C GLN A 77 3.15 22.71 0.03
N THR A 78 2.84 22.17 1.21
CA THR A 78 3.44 22.64 2.48
C THR A 78 3.53 21.48 3.47
N LYS A 79 4.42 21.61 4.46
CA LYS A 79 4.48 20.68 5.59
C LYS A 79 3.53 21.15 6.68
N VAL A 80 2.68 20.22 7.15
CA VAL A 80 1.84 20.45 8.33
C VAL A 80 2.61 20.02 9.56
N HIS A 81 2.79 20.91 10.51
CA HIS A 81 3.49 20.68 11.77
C HIS A 81 2.56 20.31 12.91
N GLU A 82 1.36 20.90 12.90
CA GLU A 82 0.43 20.78 14.00
C GLU A 82 -1.01 20.97 13.53
N ILE A 83 -1.93 20.28 14.21
CA ILE A 83 -3.37 20.52 14.14
C ILE A 83 -3.79 21.12 15.49
N ARG A 84 -4.52 22.24 15.49
CA ARG A 84 -5.05 22.90 16.67
C ARG A 84 -6.57 22.99 16.61
N PRO A 85 -7.28 22.82 17.73
CA PRO A 85 -8.67 23.24 17.80
C PRO A 85 -8.74 24.75 17.53
N ASP A 86 -9.73 25.19 16.75
CA ASP A 86 -10.04 26.61 16.62
C ASP A 86 -10.93 27.05 17.79
N GLN A 87 -10.85 28.33 18.19
CA GLN A 87 -11.70 28.88 19.23
C GLN A 87 -13.20 28.93 18.85
N GLY A 88 -13.51 28.80 17.53
CA GLY A 88 -14.85 28.61 17.00
C GLY A 88 -15.23 27.15 16.86
N SER A 89 -15.86 26.78 15.76
CA SER A 89 -16.34 25.42 15.46
C SER A 89 -15.46 24.64 14.49
N GLY A 90 -14.21 25.05 14.26
CA GLY A 90 -13.30 24.49 13.27
C GLY A 90 -11.98 23.97 13.84
N CYS A 91 -11.01 23.82 12.95
CA CYS A 91 -9.63 23.43 13.22
C CYS A 91 -8.65 24.32 12.47
N GLN A 92 -7.44 24.44 13.01
CA GLN A 92 -6.31 25.15 12.40
C GLN A 92 -5.20 24.16 12.04
N LEU A 93 -4.61 24.35 10.86
CA LEU A 93 -3.41 23.66 10.41
C LEU A 93 -2.24 24.63 10.45
N VAL A 94 -1.25 24.37 11.29
CA VAL A 94 0.01 25.13 11.34
C VAL A 94 0.98 24.54 10.35
N THR A 95 1.44 25.35 9.40
CA THR A 95 2.28 24.90 8.28
C THR A 95 3.46 25.84 8.05
N ASP A 96 4.40 25.45 7.16
CA ASP A 96 5.52 26.33 6.74
C ASP A 96 5.04 27.61 6.05
N GLN A 97 3.82 27.61 5.49
CA GLN A 97 3.24 28.76 4.77
C GLN A 97 2.24 29.56 5.59
N GLY A 98 2.16 29.31 6.91
CA GLY A 98 1.24 29.98 7.80
C GLY A 98 0.15 29.07 8.36
N VAL A 99 -0.93 29.68 8.85
CA VAL A 99 -2.04 28.96 9.49
C VAL A 99 -3.25 28.95 8.56
N PHE A 100 -3.74 27.75 8.28
CA PHE A 100 -4.98 27.55 7.53
C PHE A 100 -6.09 27.12 8.48
N THR A 101 -7.29 27.64 8.27
CA THR A 101 -8.50 27.26 9.03
C THR A 101 -9.44 26.42 8.18
N ALA A 102 -10.05 25.42 8.79
CA ALA A 102 -11.05 24.58 8.14
C ALA A 102 -12.15 24.17 9.12
N LYS A 103 -13.36 23.98 8.62
CA LYS A 103 -14.48 23.44 9.41
C LYS A 103 -14.25 21.99 9.83
N LYS A 104 -13.70 21.17 8.93
CA LYS A 104 -13.34 19.78 9.17
C LYS A 104 -12.00 19.47 8.52
N ILE A 105 -11.23 18.57 9.10
CA ILE A 105 -9.96 18.06 8.58
C ILE A 105 -10.11 16.55 8.37
N VAL A 106 -9.74 16.06 7.19
CA VAL A 106 -9.51 14.65 6.94
C VAL A 106 -8.02 14.38 7.08
N LEU A 107 -7.65 13.61 8.08
CA LEU A 107 -6.27 13.24 8.35
C LEU A 107 -5.91 11.99 7.54
N ALA A 108 -5.21 12.18 6.42
CA ALA A 108 -4.78 11.16 5.48
C ALA A 108 -3.26 11.17 5.26
N ALA A 109 -2.49 11.51 6.33
CA ALA A 109 -1.05 11.72 6.25
C ALA A 109 -0.20 10.43 6.39
N GLY A 110 -0.78 9.25 6.12
CA GLY A 110 -0.07 7.98 6.16
C GLY A 110 0.63 7.73 7.50
N VAL A 111 1.92 7.39 7.48
CA VAL A 111 2.71 7.10 8.69
C VAL A 111 2.88 8.30 9.61
N TRP A 112 2.77 9.52 9.09
CA TRP A 112 2.92 10.75 9.87
C TRP A 112 1.63 11.17 10.58
N SER A 113 0.52 10.49 10.36
CA SER A 113 -0.78 10.82 10.97
C SER A 113 -0.71 10.79 12.51
N CYS A 114 0.01 9.83 13.09
CA CYS A 114 0.13 9.71 14.54
C CYS A 114 0.88 10.88 15.17
N GLN A 115 1.87 11.45 14.50
CA GLN A 115 2.61 12.62 14.99
C GLN A 115 1.68 13.83 15.16
N LEU A 116 0.76 14.03 14.20
CA LEU A 116 -0.22 15.12 14.24
C LEU A 116 -1.29 14.92 15.32
N LEU A 117 -1.49 13.69 15.81
CA LEU A 117 -2.45 13.35 16.86
C LEU A 117 -1.83 13.40 18.28
N THR A 118 -0.52 13.48 18.40
CA THR A 118 0.20 13.47 19.69
C THR A 118 -0.27 14.57 20.64
N ARG A 119 -0.59 15.76 20.10
CA ARG A 119 -1.09 16.89 20.89
C ARG A 119 -2.43 16.61 21.58
N PHE A 120 -3.23 15.71 21.02
CA PHE A 120 -4.51 15.30 21.61
C PHE A 120 -4.36 14.12 22.59
N GLY A 121 -3.12 13.76 22.95
CA GLY A 121 -2.83 12.64 23.85
C GLY A 121 -3.08 11.25 23.22
N ILE A 122 -3.33 11.20 21.90
CA ILE A 122 -3.64 9.96 21.19
C ILE A 122 -2.34 9.28 20.79
N LYS A 123 -2.17 8.04 21.28
CA LYS A 123 -1.06 7.16 20.93
C LYS A 123 -1.61 5.92 20.26
N LEU A 124 -1.13 5.62 19.06
CA LEU A 124 -1.58 4.48 18.26
C LEU A 124 -0.36 3.61 17.87
N PRO A 125 -0.51 2.30 17.80
CA PRO A 125 0.54 1.37 17.40
C PRO A 125 0.72 1.33 15.88
N LEU A 126 0.83 2.51 15.25
CA LEU A 126 1.09 2.65 13.81
C LEU A 126 2.58 2.53 13.56
N GLU A 127 2.97 1.52 12.80
CA GLU A 127 4.35 1.28 12.42
C GLU A 127 4.62 1.71 10.97
N ALA A 128 5.81 2.27 10.73
CA ALA A 128 6.32 2.54 9.40
C ALA A 128 6.95 1.28 8.82
N GLU A 129 6.15 0.45 8.18
CA GLU A 129 6.65 -0.73 7.49
C GLU A 129 7.29 -0.32 6.16
N ARG A 130 8.61 -0.22 6.15
CA ARG A 130 9.40 0.27 5.02
C ARG A 130 9.55 -0.83 3.97
N GLY A 131 9.02 -0.59 2.79
CA GLY A 131 9.13 -1.48 1.64
C GLY A 131 10.14 -0.96 0.64
N TYR A 132 10.99 -1.86 0.13
CA TYR A 132 11.96 -1.55 -0.91
C TYR A 132 11.57 -2.22 -2.21
N HIS A 133 11.92 -1.60 -3.34
CA HIS A 133 11.83 -2.24 -4.64
C HIS A 133 12.93 -1.76 -5.59
N LEU A 134 13.16 -2.57 -6.63
CA LEU A 134 13.87 -2.18 -7.84
C LEU A 134 12.91 -2.01 -9.00
N VAL A 135 13.19 -1.08 -9.89
CA VAL A 135 12.57 -0.98 -11.21
C VAL A 135 13.64 -1.17 -12.27
N LEU A 136 13.47 -2.20 -13.09
CA LEU A 136 14.33 -2.52 -14.22
C LEU A 136 13.71 -1.92 -15.48
N ARG A 137 14.22 -0.77 -15.93
CA ARG A 137 13.60 0.02 -17.02
C ARG A 137 13.68 -0.68 -18.37
N SER A 138 14.77 -1.41 -18.62
CA SER A 138 15.01 -2.14 -19.87
C SER A 138 15.15 -3.64 -19.60
N PRO A 139 14.05 -4.32 -19.22
CA PRO A 139 14.10 -5.68 -18.71
C PRO A 139 14.52 -6.73 -19.76
N GLY A 140 14.44 -6.42 -21.06
CA GLY A 140 14.78 -7.33 -22.15
C GLY A 140 13.77 -8.46 -22.38
N ILE A 141 12.80 -8.64 -21.48
CA ILE A 141 11.73 -9.63 -21.56
C ILE A 141 10.40 -9.01 -21.18
N THR A 142 9.31 -9.68 -21.50
CA THR A 142 7.95 -9.34 -21.05
C THR A 142 7.51 -10.32 -19.98
N ILE A 143 6.91 -9.81 -18.92
CA ILE A 143 6.26 -10.60 -17.86
C ILE A 143 4.75 -10.38 -17.96
N ASN A 144 4.01 -11.45 -18.17
CA ASN A 144 2.56 -11.36 -18.41
C ASN A 144 1.75 -11.17 -17.13
N HIS A 145 2.19 -11.78 -16.03
CA HIS A 145 1.53 -11.72 -14.72
C HIS A 145 2.43 -11.10 -13.66
N SER A 146 1.85 -10.73 -12.53
CA SER A 146 2.64 -10.50 -11.32
C SER A 146 3.01 -11.85 -10.72
N VAL A 147 4.28 -12.22 -10.78
CA VAL A 147 4.78 -13.53 -10.34
C VAL A 147 5.42 -13.40 -8.98
N MET A 148 4.91 -14.16 -8.01
CA MET A 148 5.46 -14.23 -6.65
C MET A 148 6.23 -15.52 -6.47
N ASP A 149 7.50 -15.42 -6.10
CA ASP A 149 8.25 -16.55 -5.56
C ASP A 149 7.75 -16.83 -4.13
N ALA A 150 7.13 -18.00 -3.95
CA ALA A 150 6.52 -18.37 -2.69
C ALA A 150 7.54 -18.65 -1.57
N ASP A 151 8.75 -19.06 -1.92
CA ASP A 151 9.80 -19.39 -0.97
C ASP A 151 10.60 -18.13 -0.58
N GLN A 152 10.97 -17.31 -1.56
CA GLN A 152 11.78 -16.11 -1.35
C GLN A 152 10.95 -14.87 -0.99
N LYS A 153 9.62 -14.94 -1.11
CA LYS A 153 8.67 -13.89 -0.70
C LYS A 153 8.86 -12.54 -1.40
N TYR A 154 9.21 -12.55 -2.68
CA TYR A 154 9.24 -11.34 -3.52
C TYR A 154 8.33 -11.50 -4.74
N VAL A 155 7.95 -10.38 -5.33
CA VAL A 155 7.06 -10.30 -6.49
C VAL A 155 7.77 -9.54 -7.60
N ALA A 156 7.77 -10.10 -8.81
CA ALA A 156 8.12 -9.40 -10.04
C ALA A 156 6.84 -9.06 -10.82
N SER A 157 6.72 -7.81 -11.28
CA SER A 157 5.55 -7.33 -12.01
C SER A 157 5.97 -6.37 -13.12
N LEU A 158 5.41 -6.54 -14.31
CA LEU A 158 5.58 -5.55 -15.37
C LEU A 158 4.74 -4.32 -15.04
N MET A 159 5.40 -3.17 -14.97
CA MET A 159 4.81 -1.85 -14.76
C MET A 159 5.05 -0.99 -16.01
N GLN A 160 4.42 0.17 -16.10
CA GLN A 160 4.67 1.11 -17.18
C GLN A 160 6.15 1.53 -17.27
N ALA A 161 6.82 1.70 -16.13
CA ALA A 161 8.22 2.10 -16.05
C ALA A 161 9.23 0.95 -16.26
N GLY A 162 8.79 -0.31 -16.41
CA GLY A 162 9.64 -1.49 -16.52
C GLY A 162 9.22 -2.61 -15.56
N VAL A 163 10.09 -3.57 -15.30
CA VAL A 163 9.82 -4.64 -14.34
C VAL A 163 10.16 -4.17 -12.92
N ARG A 164 9.15 -4.13 -12.05
CA ARG A 164 9.33 -3.86 -10.63
C ARG A 164 9.47 -5.17 -9.85
N VAL A 165 10.51 -5.26 -9.02
CA VAL A 165 10.74 -6.38 -8.10
C VAL A 165 10.71 -5.86 -6.68
N ALA A 166 9.83 -6.40 -5.84
CA ALA A 166 9.56 -5.96 -4.48
C ALA A 166 9.25 -7.14 -3.54
N GLY A 167 9.52 -7.02 -2.25
CA GLY A 167 9.21 -8.12 -1.32
C GLY A 167 9.80 -8.00 0.08
N THR A 168 10.41 -6.86 0.44
CA THR A 168 10.94 -6.68 1.80
C THR A 168 10.01 -5.83 2.67
N ALA A 169 10.13 -6.06 3.97
CA ALA A 169 9.62 -5.21 5.02
C ALA A 169 10.73 -4.91 6.03
N GLU A 170 10.78 -3.68 6.51
CA GLU A 170 11.71 -3.22 7.55
C GLU A 170 10.96 -2.29 8.51
N CYS A 171 10.99 -2.61 9.80
CA CYS A 171 10.47 -1.77 10.86
C CYS A 171 11.63 -0.96 11.45
N ALA A 172 11.78 0.30 11.04
CA ALA A 172 12.86 1.17 11.47
C ALA A 172 12.39 2.61 11.72
N GLY A 173 11.10 2.80 11.84
CA GLY A 173 10.49 4.14 11.96
C GLY A 173 10.56 4.95 10.66
N PRO A 174 9.85 6.08 10.58
CA PRO A 174 9.78 6.89 9.36
C PRO A 174 11.04 7.70 9.07
N GLU A 175 11.86 8.01 10.09
CA GLU A 175 12.99 8.95 10.01
C GLU A 175 14.35 8.30 9.71
N ALA A 176 14.48 6.96 9.85
CA ALA A 176 15.74 6.28 9.62
C ALA A 176 16.17 6.36 8.14
N ALA A 177 17.46 6.48 7.87
CA ALA A 177 18.00 6.49 6.50
C ALA A 177 17.63 5.19 5.75
N PRO A 178 17.34 5.24 4.43
CA PRO A 178 17.06 4.06 3.63
C PRO A 178 18.27 3.11 3.55
N ASN A 179 18.02 1.81 3.66
CA ASN A 179 19.02 0.77 3.42
C ASN A 179 18.78 0.12 2.05
N TYR A 180 19.29 0.74 0.99
CA TYR A 180 19.11 0.23 -0.37
C TYR A 180 19.80 -1.09 -0.69
N ALA A 181 20.71 -1.60 0.17
CA ALA A 181 21.22 -2.95 0.03
C ALA A 181 20.11 -4.01 0.03
N ARG A 182 18.98 -3.71 0.69
CA ARG A 182 17.76 -4.55 0.66
C ARG A 182 17.12 -4.60 -0.73
N ALA A 183 17.08 -3.47 -1.44
CA ALA A 183 16.57 -3.41 -2.81
C ALA A 183 17.50 -4.14 -3.79
N ARG A 184 18.81 -3.93 -3.69
CA ARG A 184 19.81 -4.52 -4.62
C ARG A 184 19.77 -6.03 -4.68
N ARG A 185 19.43 -6.70 -3.57
CA ARG A 185 19.26 -8.15 -3.53
C ARG A 185 18.18 -8.67 -4.49
N PHE A 186 17.23 -7.83 -4.86
CA PHE A 186 16.18 -8.22 -5.79
C PHE A 186 16.69 -8.47 -7.21
N ALA A 187 17.81 -7.90 -7.63
CA ALA A 187 18.39 -8.16 -8.93
C ALA A 187 18.75 -9.65 -9.09
N ASP A 188 19.47 -10.21 -8.11
CA ASP A 188 19.85 -11.62 -8.12
C ASP A 188 18.66 -12.56 -7.96
N GLN A 189 17.70 -12.16 -7.12
CA GLN A 189 16.47 -12.94 -6.92
C GLN A 189 15.63 -12.95 -8.18
N ALA A 190 15.47 -11.81 -8.86
CA ALA A 190 14.71 -11.70 -10.10
C ALA A 190 15.31 -12.53 -11.23
N LYS A 191 16.66 -12.61 -11.32
CA LYS A 191 17.34 -13.49 -12.29
C LYS A 191 17.12 -14.98 -12.02
N LYS A 192 16.91 -15.38 -10.76
CA LYS A 192 16.52 -16.78 -10.46
C LYS A 192 15.10 -17.09 -10.97
N LEU A 193 14.20 -16.12 -10.90
CA LEU A 193 12.83 -16.28 -11.39
C LEU A 193 12.75 -16.18 -12.92
N PHE A 194 13.52 -15.22 -13.49
CA PHE A 194 13.58 -14.94 -14.92
C PHE A 194 15.04 -14.83 -15.36
N PRO A 195 15.68 -15.92 -15.79
CA PRO A 195 17.12 -15.96 -16.10
C PRO A 195 17.56 -14.96 -17.19
N GLN A 196 16.68 -14.64 -18.12
CA GLN A 196 16.93 -13.72 -19.24
C GLN A 196 16.71 -12.25 -18.88
N LEU A 197 16.25 -11.95 -17.63
CA LEU A 197 15.95 -10.59 -17.20
C LEU A 197 17.21 -9.74 -17.14
N ASN A 198 17.20 -8.60 -17.85
CA ASN A 198 18.26 -7.62 -17.75
C ASN A 198 18.10 -6.80 -16.46
N CYS A 199 19.09 -6.90 -15.58
CA CYS A 199 19.14 -6.20 -14.30
C CYS A 199 20.17 -5.06 -14.27
N ALA A 200 20.64 -4.58 -15.42
CA ALA A 200 21.51 -3.42 -15.47
C ALA A 200 20.72 -2.13 -15.11
N ASP A 201 21.40 -1.20 -14.45
CA ASP A 201 20.89 0.12 -14.10
C ASP A 201 19.50 0.14 -13.45
N PRO A 202 19.32 -0.54 -12.30
CA PRO A 202 18.05 -0.55 -11.60
C PRO A 202 17.80 0.76 -10.85
N ASP A 203 16.57 1.27 -10.91
CA ASP A 203 16.14 2.33 -10.00
C ASP A 203 15.77 1.73 -8.64
N GLU A 204 16.32 2.29 -7.60
CA GLU A 204 16.07 1.89 -6.22
C GLU A 204 15.03 2.83 -5.58
N TRP A 205 14.09 2.27 -4.86
CA TRP A 205 13.09 3.06 -4.16
C TRP A 205 12.72 2.45 -2.81
N MET A 206 12.37 3.31 -1.87
CA MET A 206 11.84 2.95 -0.57
C MET A 206 10.61 3.79 -0.23
N GLY A 207 9.60 3.17 0.37
CA GLY A 207 8.45 3.86 0.92
C GLY A 207 7.94 3.22 2.20
N SER A 208 7.34 4.03 3.06
CA SER A 208 6.83 3.61 4.36
C SER A 208 5.33 3.34 4.28
N ARG A 209 4.92 2.11 4.55
CA ARG A 209 3.52 1.71 4.66
C ARG A 209 3.02 2.01 6.07
N PRO A 210 1.88 2.67 6.22
CA PRO A 210 1.27 2.91 7.52
C PRO A 210 0.56 1.65 8.01
N SER A 211 1.25 0.81 8.78
CA SER A 211 0.73 -0.51 9.17
C SER A 211 0.32 -0.56 10.63
N PHE A 212 -0.93 -0.99 10.89
CA PHE A 212 -1.39 -1.36 12.22
C PHE A 212 -1.24 -2.87 12.46
N PRO A 213 -1.15 -3.33 13.72
CA PRO A 213 -0.99 -4.76 14.03
C PRO A 213 -2.10 -5.65 13.49
N ASP A 214 -3.33 -5.12 13.41
CA ASP A 214 -4.51 -5.81 12.87
C ASP A 214 -4.70 -5.64 11.35
N SER A 215 -3.83 -4.85 10.71
CA SER A 215 -3.90 -4.49 9.28
C SER A 215 -5.16 -3.74 8.84
N LEU A 216 -6.00 -3.29 9.76
CA LEU A 216 -7.18 -2.48 9.46
C LEU A 216 -6.85 -0.98 9.53
N PRO A 217 -7.39 -0.14 8.63
CA PRO A 217 -7.18 1.30 8.69
C PRO A 217 -7.94 1.94 9.86
N CYS A 218 -7.56 3.15 10.22
CA CYS A 218 -8.35 4.02 11.06
C CYS A 218 -9.22 4.92 10.19
N LEU A 219 -10.55 4.80 10.35
CA LEU A 219 -11.55 5.56 9.59
C LEU A 219 -12.60 6.17 10.52
N GLY A 220 -13.05 7.37 10.17
CA GLY A 220 -14.15 8.04 10.84
C GLY A 220 -13.71 9.08 11.87
N GLU A 221 -14.66 9.60 12.63
CA GLU A 221 -14.41 10.65 13.62
C GLU A 221 -13.49 10.16 14.75
N ILE A 222 -12.64 11.05 15.24
CA ILE A 222 -11.72 10.75 16.33
C ILE A 222 -12.42 11.10 17.66
N PRO A 223 -12.75 10.11 18.52
CA PRO A 223 -13.43 10.40 19.79
C PRO A 223 -12.66 11.37 20.67
N GLY A 224 -13.38 12.35 21.22
CA GLY A 224 -12.78 13.42 22.04
C GLY A 224 -12.09 14.55 21.24
N VAL A 225 -11.98 14.41 19.93
CA VAL A 225 -11.36 15.45 19.06
C VAL A 225 -12.35 15.87 17.98
N LYS A 226 -12.96 17.03 18.16
CA LYS A 226 -13.97 17.53 17.22
C LYS A 226 -13.36 17.89 15.86
N ASN A 227 -14.10 17.64 14.79
CA ASN A 227 -13.81 18.11 13.44
C ASN A 227 -12.56 17.50 12.77
N ILE A 228 -11.99 16.43 13.33
CA ILE A 228 -10.90 15.68 12.71
C ILE A 228 -11.41 14.26 12.42
N ILE A 229 -11.28 13.85 11.15
CA ILE A 229 -11.71 12.55 10.64
C ILE A 229 -10.47 11.76 10.24
N ALA A 230 -10.30 10.56 10.77
CA ALA A 230 -9.21 9.67 10.42
C ALA A 230 -9.46 8.99 9.06
N ALA A 231 -8.42 8.90 8.23
CA ALA A 231 -8.40 8.18 6.96
C ALA A 231 -6.98 7.69 6.65
N PHE A 232 -6.41 6.85 7.53
CA PHE A 232 -5.02 6.41 7.41
C PHE A 232 -4.81 4.98 7.93
N GLY A 233 -3.63 4.42 7.68
CA GLY A 233 -3.26 3.12 8.24
C GLY A 233 -3.66 1.93 7.38
N HIS A 234 -3.75 2.07 6.05
CA HIS A 234 -4.23 1.04 5.12
C HIS A 234 -3.19 -0.05 4.81
N SER A 235 -2.03 -0.07 5.48
CA SER A 235 -0.98 -1.07 5.29
C SER A 235 -0.61 -1.27 3.80
N HIS A 236 -0.71 -2.48 3.29
CA HIS A 236 -0.41 -2.84 1.90
C HIS A 236 -1.54 -2.53 0.90
N TYR A 237 -2.75 -2.22 1.38
CA TYR A 237 -3.97 -2.26 0.57
C TYR A 237 -4.54 -0.89 0.22
N GLY A 238 -3.83 0.20 0.59
CA GLY A 238 -4.33 1.57 0.49
C GLY A 238 -4.87 1.95 -0.89
N LEU A 239 -4.14 1.63 -1.97
CA LEU A 239 -4.60 1.96 -3.33
C LEU A 239 -5.90 1.24 -3.68
N GLY A 240 -5.99 -0.06 -3.39
CA GLY A 240 -7.20 -0.86 -3.67
C GLY A 240 -8.40 -0.49 -2.80
N MET A 241 -8.16 -0.01 -1.58
CA MET A 241 -9.21 0.40 -0.64
C MET A 241 -9.61 1.87 -0.80
N ALA A 242 -8.84 2.68 -1.50
CA ALA A 242 -9.07 4.12 -1.61
C ALA A 242 -10.48 4.50 -2.10
N PRO A 243 -11.08 3.84 -3.11
CA PRO A 243 -12.45 4.17 -3.54
C PRO A 243 -13.47 4.01 -2.42
N ALA A 244 -13.53 2.84 -1.77
CA ALA A 244 -14.47 2.59 -0.67
C ALA A 244 -14.20 3.50 0.54
N THR A 245 -12.90 3.72 0.87
CA THR A 245 -12.52 4.67 1.92
C THR A 245 -13.01 6.08 1.62
N SER A 246 -12.86 6.54 0.38
CA SER A 246 -13.27 7.90 0.01
C SER A 246 -14.78 8.11 0.12
N GLU A 247 -15.60 7.12 -0.24
CA GLU A 247 -17.05 7.16 -0.05
C GLU A 247 -17.43 7.25 1.43
N ILE A 248 -16.86 6.39 2.27
CA ILE A 248 -17.08 6.40 3.72
C ILE A 248 -16.69 7.77 4.31
N ILE A 249 -15.52 8.28 3.96
CA ILE A 249 -15.04 9.56 4.50
C ILE A 249 -15.87 10.74 4.00
N ALA A 250 -16.30 10.73 2.75
CA ALA A 250 -17.21 11.75 2.23
C ALA A 250 -18.53 11.75 3.01
N ASP A 251 -19.09 10.58 3.30
CA ASP A 251 -20.31 10.47 4.11
C ASP A 251 -20.08 10.95 5.56
N CYS A 252 -18.93 10.67 6.17
CA CYS A 252 -18.58 11.26 7.47
C CYS A 252 -18.52 12.79 7.44
N VAL A 253 -17.98 13.36 6.35
CA VAL A 253 -17.85 14.82 6.23
C VAL A 253 -19.22 15.50 5.99
N ILE A 254 -20.07 14.90 5.14
CA ILE A 254 -21.27 15.55 4.60
C ILE A 254 -22.55 15.09 5.32
N LYS A 255 -22.70 13.81 5.56
CA LYS A 255 -23.98 13.17 5.95
C LYS A 255 -24.04 12.71 7.41
N ASN A 256 -23.00 12.91 8.21
CA ASN A 256 -22.92 12.38 9.58
C ASN A 256 -23.24 10.88 9.62
N LEU A 257 -22.46 10.07 8.91
CA LEU A 257 -22.56 8.61 8.93
C LEU A 257 -22.66 8.08 10.38
N ASP A 258 -23.53 7.09 10.63
CA ASP A 258 -23.58 6.45 11.95
C ASP A 258 -22.21 5.81 12.27
N GLN A 259 -21.52 6.41 13.23
CA GLN A 259 -20.17 6.00 13.65
C GLN A 259 -20.15 4.55 14.18
N LYS A 260 -21.29 3.97 14.56
CA LYS A 260 -21.36 2.57 14.98
C LYS A 260 -20.94 1.60 13.88
N THR A 261 -21.19 1.93 12.62
CA THR A 261 -20.75 1.11 11.48
C THR A 261 -19.24 1.11 11.31
N LEU A 262 -18.56 2.12 11.85
CA LEU A 262 -17.10 2.28 11.78
C LEU A 262 -16.37 1.80 13.03
N LEU A 263 -17.06 1.24 14.04
CA LEU A 263 -16.42 0.74 15.26
C LEU A 263 -15.22 -0.18 15.01
N PRO A 264 -15.24 -1.12 14.05
CA PRO A 264 -14.07 -1.95 13.76
C PRO A 264 -12.86 -1.17 13.24
N TYR A 265 -13.07 0.05 12.70
CA TYR A 265 -12.07 0.93 12.15
C TYR A 265 -11.77 2.13 13.06
N SER A 266 -12.44 2.23 14.20
CA SER A 266 -12.19 3.32 15.16
C SER A 266 -10.79 3.24 15.74
N ILE A 267 -10.19 4.39 16.01
CA ILE A 267 -8.90 4.46 16.73
C ILE A 267 -9.02 3.90 18.17
N THR A 268 -10.21 3.87 18.76
CA THR A 268 -10.44 3.37 20.11
C THR A 268 -10.24 1.87 20.29
N ARG A 269 -10.14 1.12 19.17
CA ARG A 269 -9.84 -0.31 19.23
C ARG A 269 -8.42 -0.62 19.76
N PHE A 270 -7.60 0.41 19.91
CA PHE A 270 -6.24 0.33 20.46
C PHE A 270 -6.11 0.99 21.85
N GLN A 271 -7.21 1.40 22.45
CA GLN A 271 -7.26 2.07 23.76
C GLN A 271 -7.76 1.12 24.86
#